data_3c7a628cd45d3b2193ff184bbb26d7a6
#
_entry.id   3c7a628cd45d3b2193ff184bbb26d7a6
#
_cell.length_a   1.000
_cell.length_b   1.000
_cell.length_c   1.000
_cell.angle_alpha   90.00
_cell.angle_beta   90.00
_cell.angle_gamma   90.00
#
_symmetry.space_group_name_H-M   'P 1'
#
loop_
_entity.id
_entity.type
_entity.pdbx_description
1 polymer ?
#
loop_
_entity_poly.entity_id
_entity_poly.type
_entity_poly.pdbx_seq_one_letter_code
_entity_poly.pdbx_strand_id
1 'polypeptide(L)'
;MRIFQKGFNYSQDGQGNRLVYHLQGCNMHCPWCANPEGMPVDGVIMSDPEWLLESVCPHHAIKGTYVDREICRACEGRECITEHNTKGMCLSCETMTVEEVIAQAQTNEMMFYDGGGVTFTGGEASVQFDELKEALKALKGCGIHTAVETNGLHERLSELFPWIDQLIMDCKLCDAKKHEAATGVSNVRILENIREAALRHPRLHVRVPLIGKVNDGSRDREEFLAFFREIMGKNVTFEVLAYHEFGRKKWEQC
;
A
#
# COMPACT_ATOMS: atom_id res chain seq x y z
N MET A 1 8.56 3.37 -11.49
CA MET A 1 7.75 2.98 -10.32
C MET A 1 8.35 1.73 -9.68
N ARG A 2 8.54 1.72 -8.37
CA ARG A 2 8.94 0.52 -7.61
C ARG A 2 7.69 -0.19 -7.12
N ILE A 3 7.60 -1.50 -7.37
CA ILE A 3 6.40 -2.31 -7.15
C ILE A 3 6.83 -3.58 -6.40
N PHE A 4 6.25 -3.87 -5.24
CA PHE A 4 6.59 -5.08 -4.50
C PHE A 4 5.64 -6.25 -4.75
N GLN A 5 4.45 -5.97 -5.27
CA GLN A 5 3.49 -7.00 -5.66
C GLN A 5 2.60 -6.46 -6.78
N LYS A 6 2.23 -7.34 -7.72
CA LYS A 6 1.21 -7.05 -8.72
C LYS A 6 0.42 -8.31 -9.05
N GLY A 7 -0.83 -8.15 -9.43
CA GLY A 7 -1.71 -9.25 -9.78
C GLY A 7 -3.16 -8.84 -9.90
N PHE A 8 -3.99 -9.80 -10.32
CA PHE A 8 -5.42 -9.57 -10.40
C PHE A 8 -6.09 -9.83 -9.05
N ASN A 9 -7.05 -8.95 -8.72
CA ASN A 9 -7.89 -9.06 -7.55
C ASN A 9 -9.33 -8.70 -7.90
N TYR A 10 -10.31 -9.43 -7.36
CA TYR A 10 -11.71 -9.18 -7.60
C TYR A 10 -12.36 -8.51 -6.38
N SER A 11 -12.81 -7.26 -6.57
CA SER A 11 -13.62 -6.47 -5.61
C SER A 11 -12.99 -6.17 -4.23
N GLN A 12 -11.71 -6.47 -4.00
CA GLN A 12 -11.05 -6.14 -2.73
C GLN A 12 -10.40 -4.74 -2.78
N ASP A 13 -9.73 -4.42 -3.90
CA ASP A 13 -9.04 -3.15 -4.09
C ASP A 13 -9.80 -2.24 -5.08
N GLY A 14 -11.11 -2.19 -4.95
CA GLY A 14 -12.03 -1.47 -5.83
C GLY A 14 -13.03 -2.39 -6.51
N GLN A 15 -13.96 -1.81 -7.28
CA GLN A 15 -15.01 -2.57 -7.96
C GLN A 15 -14.46 -3.43 -9.11
N GLY A 16 -15.04 -4.61 -9.27
CA GLY A 16 -14.80 -5.52 -10.39
C GLY A 16 -13.43 -6.21 -10.34
N ASN A 17 -13.03 -6.81 -11.47
CA ASN A 17 -11.73 -7.46 -11.59
C ASN A 17 -10.66 -6.44 -11.97
N ARG A 18 -9.62 -6.33 -11.17
CA ARG A 18 -8.63 -5.26 -11.27
C ARG A 18 -7.20 -5.78 -11.30
N LEU A 19 -6.39 -5.19 -12.16
CA LEU A 19 -4.94 -5.35 -12.07
C LEU A 19 -4.43 -4.38 -10.99
N VAL A 20 -3.92 -4.94 -9.90
CA VAL A 20 -3.49 -4.20 -8.72
C VAL A 20 -1.97 -4.11 -8.70
N TYR A 21 -1.44 -2.90 -8.56
CA TYR A 21 -0.02 -2.62 -8.35
C TYR A 21 0.18 -2.14 -6.92
N HIS A 22 0.95 -2.89 -6.14
CA HIS A 22 1.36 -2.51 -4.80
C HIS A 22 2.70 -1.77 -4.86
N LEU A 23 2.66 -0.45 -4.69
CA LEU A 23 3.83 0.41 -4.77
C LEU A 23 4.68 0.33 -3.51
N GLN A 24 6.00 0.28 -3.70
CA GLN A 24 6.99 0.22 -2.64
C GLN A 24 7.16 1.59 -1.96
N GLY A 25 7.34 1.57 -0.65
CA GLY A 25 7.48 2.72 0.22
C GLY A 25 6.20 3.06 0.98
N CYS A 26 6.34 3.36 2.27
CA CYS A 26 5.25 3.84 3.11
C CYS A 26 5.77 4.93 4.06
N ASN A 27 4.95 5.91 4.32
CA ASN A 27 5.21 6.98 5.28
C ASN A 27 4.67 6.67 6.69
N MET A 28 4.17 5.44 6.91
CA MET A 28 3.68 4.92 8.19
C MET A 28 4.41 3.63 8.58
N HIS A 29 4.39 3.31 9.90
CA HIS A 29 4.99 2.11 10.48
C HIS A 29 3.98 1.35 11.34
N CYS A 30 2.81 1.04 10.76
CA CYS A 30 1.73 0.33 11.47
C CYS A 30 2.18 -1.08 11.90
N PRO A 31 2.13 -1.44 13.18
CA PRO A 31 2.58 -2.76 13.65
C PRO A 31 1.68 -3.92 13.19
N TRP A 32 0.48 -3.61 12.71
CA TRP A 32 -0.46 -4.58 12.13
C TRP A 32 -0.43 -4.66 10.61
N CYS A 33 0.57 -4.06 9.96
CA CYS A 33 0.63 -4.02 8.51
C CYS A 33 0.66 -5.42 7.90
N ALA A 34 -0.18 -5.64 6.88
CA ALA A 34 -0.21 -6.90 6.13
C ALA A 34 0.97 -7.03 5.15
N ASN A 35 1.61 -5.90 4.80
CA ASN A 35 2.67 -5.82 3.81
C ASN A 35 3.90 -5.05 4.34
N PRO A 36 4.59 -5.54 5.40
CA PRO A 36 5.74 -4.85 5.97
C PRO A 36 6.90 -4.71 4.98
N GLU A 37 7.02 -5.62 4.02
CA GLU A 37 7.99 -5.56 2.93
C GLU A 37 7.82 -4.33 2.04
N GLY A 38 6.62 -3.79 1.96
CA GLY A 38 6.28 -2.58 1.23
C GLY A 38 6.62 -1.27 1.96
N MET A 39 7.03 -1.30 3.24
CA MET A 39 7.30 -0.07 4.00
C MET A 39 8.59 0.66 3.59
N PRO A 40 9.76 -0.01 3.46
CA PRO A 40 11.00 0.66 3.09
C PRO A 40 10.95 1.21 1.67
N VAL A 41 11.37 2.47 1.47
CA VAL A 41 11.30 3.14 0.15
C VAL A 41 12.16 2.43 -0.90
N ASP A 42 13.33 1.93 -0.52
CA ASP A 42 14.28 1.26 -1.43
C ASP A 42 14.14 -0.26 -1.46
N GLY A 43 13.03 -0.77 -0.92
CA GLY A 43 12.82 -2.19 -0.72
C GLY A 43 13.64 -2.77 0.44
N VAL A 44 13.35 -4.01 0.77
CA VAL A 44 14.05 -4.78 1.80
C VAL A 44 14.43 -6.15 1.25
N ILE A 45 15.52 -6.72 1.75
CA ILE A 45 15.86 -8.09 1.42
C ILE A 45 14.97 -9.04 2.21
N MET A 46 14.11 -9.74 1.48
CA MET A 46 13.28 -10.82 2.01
C MET A 46 14.06 -12.11 2.08
N SER A 47 13.82 -12.91 3.10
CA SER A 47 14.46 -14.21 3.26
C SER A 47 13.45 -15.34 3.38
N ASP A 48 13.77 -16.48 2.73
CA ASP A 48 13.05 -17.73 2.92
C ASP A 48 13.95 -18.71 3.67
N PRO A 49 13.64 -19.05 4.95
CA PRO A 49 14.47 -19.93 5.78
C PRO A 49 14.76 -21.30 5.17
N GLU A 50 13.88 -21.82 4.33
CA GLU A 50 14.04 -23.14 3.69
C GLU A 50 15.15 -23.15 2.61
N TRP A 51 15.51 -21.97 2.06
CA TRP A 51 16.40 -21.82 0.91
C TRP A 51 17.62 -20.97 1.18
N LEU A 52 17.89 -20.62 2.45
CA LEU A 52 19.04 -19.80 2.82
C LEU A 52 20.35 -20.57 2.60
N LEU A 53 21.35 -19.87 2.05
CA LEU A 53 22.71 -20.35 1.87
C LEU A 53 23.68 -19.36 2.51
N GLU A 54 24.43 -19.78 3.54
CA GLU A 54 25.39 -18.93 4.24
C GLU A 54 26.50 -18.38 3.32
N SER A 55 26.90 -19.19 2.33
CA SER A 55 28.00 -18.87 1.42
C SER A 55 27.74 -17.69 0.49
N VAL A 56 26.46 -17.28 0.31
CA VAL A 56 26.12 -16.15 -0.58
C VAL A 56 26.22 -14.79 0.11
N CYS A 57 26.42 -14.75 1.43
CA CYS A 57 26.52 -13.51 2.19
C CYS A 57 27.97 -13.22 2.62
N PRO A 58 28.67 -12.29 1.95
CA PRO A 58 30.05 -11.93 2.31
C PRO A 58 30.17 -11.29 3.69
N HIS A 59 29.07 -10.75 4.22
CA HIS A 59 29.00 -10.10 5.53
C HIS A 59 28.60 -11.06 6.66
N HIS A 60 28.43 -12.36 6.37
CA HIS A 60 28.05 -13.39 7.34
C HIS A 60 26.75 -13.09 8.13
N ALA A 61 25.81 -12.41 7.49
CA ALA A 61 24.48 -12.15 8.07
C ALA A 61 23.61 -13.41 8.10
N ILE A 62 23.85 -14.39 7.22
CA ILE A 62 23.08 -15.64 7.14
C ILE A 62 23.74 -16.67 8.04
N LYS A 63 22.93 -17.26 8.95
CA LYS A 63 23.37 -18.28 9.92
C LYS A 63 22.32 -19.41 9.96
N GLY A 64 22.55 -20.49 9.24
CA GLY A 64 21.56 -21.57 9.07
C GLY A 64 20.27 -21.05 8.46
N THR A 65 19.17 -21.14 9.20
CA THR A 65 17.83 -20.66 8.80
C THR A 65 17.52 -19.23 9.26
N TYR A 66 18.48 -18.53 9.81
CA TYR A 66 18.32 -17.18 10.37
C TYR A 66 19.13 -16.14 9.61
N VAL A 67 18.58 -14.95 9.49
CA VAL A 67 19.28 -13.77 8.95
C VAL A 67 19.41 -12.70 10.03
N ASP A 68 20.64 -12.32 10.32
CA ASP A 68 20.94 -11.17 11.18
C ASP A 68 20.54 -9.88 10.44
N ARG A 69 19.41 -9.32 10.85
CA ARG A 69 18.81 -8.17 10.17
C ARG A 69 19.55 -6.87 10.37
N GLU A 70 20.33 -6.74 11.45
CA GLU A 70 21.14 -5.54 11.67
C GLU A 70 22.28 -5.48 10.64
N ILE A 71 22.99 -6.60 10.45
CA ILE A 71 24.02 -6.72 9.42
C ILE A 71 23.43 -6.60 8.02
N CYS A 72 22.30 -7.30 7.77
CA CYS A 72 21.67 -7.32 6.45
C CYS A 72 21.18 -5.93 6.01
N ARG A 73 20.57 -5.16 6.91
CA ARG A 73 20.07 -3.81 6.60
C ARG A 73 21.18 -2.80 6.38
N ALA A 74 22.35 -3.00 6.99
CA ALA A 74 23.54 -2.16 6.80
C ALA A 74 24.30 -2.48 5.50
N CYS A 75 23.95 -3.56 4.79
CA CYS A 75 24.62 -3.98 3.57
C CYS A 75 24.15 -3.15 2.36
N GLU A 76 25.07 -2.42 1.73
CA GLU A 76 24.81 -1.63 0.52
C GLU A 76 24.94 -2.45 -0.76
N GLY A 77 25.86 -3.42 -0.78
CA GLY A 77 26.22 -4.20 -1.98
C GLY A 77 25.15 -5.20 -2.41
N ARG A 78 24.45 -5.78 -1.44
CA ARG A 78 23.39 -6.80 -1.67
C ARG A 78 23.87 -7.96 -2.55
N GLU A 79 25.13 -8.40 -2.40
CA GLU A 79 25.82 -9.40 -3.22
C GLU A 79 25.04 -10.73 -3.25
N CYS A 80 24.36 -11.07 -2.16
CA CYS A 80 23.49 -12.26 -2.08
C CYS A 80 22.34 -12.27 -3.12
N ILE A 81 22.01 -11.13 -3.71
CA ILE A 81 21.02 -10.99 -4.77
C ILE A 81 21.66 -10.65 -6.10
N THR A 82 22.64 -9.71 -6.11
CA THR A 82 23.25 -9.20 -7.35
C THR A 82 24.22 -10.19 -7.99
N GLU A 83 24.91 -11.00 -7.19
CA GLU A 83 25.90 -11.97 -7.67
C GLU A 83 25.40 -13.43 -7.60
N HIS A 84 24.36 -13.68 -6.82
CA HIS A 84 23.84 -15.02 -6.59
C HIS A 84 22.31 -15.07 -6.86
N ASN A 85 21.93 -15.89 -7.82
CA ASN A 85 20.51 -16.15 -8.09
C ASN A 85 20.01 -17.30 -7.20
N THR A 86 19.76 -17.02 -5.91
CA THR A 86 19.27 -17.99 -4.94
C THR A 86 17.79 -17.75 -4.62
N LYS A 87 17.04 -18.81 -4.34
CA LYS A 87 15.64 -18.71 -3.91
C LYS A 87 15.47 -18.15 -2.50
N GLY A 88 16.54 -18.23 -1.69
CA GLY A 88 16.47 -17.89 -0.27
C GLY A 88 16.51 -16.41 0.04
N MET A 89 16.98 -15.58 -0.89
CA MET A 89 17.10 -14.13 -0.73
C MET A 89 16.57 -13.42 -1.97
N CYS A 90 15.72 -12.42 -1.79
CA CYS A 90 15.24 -11.58 -2.89
C CYS A 90 14.97 -10.15 -2.41
N LEU A 91 15.05 -9.19 -3.33
CA LEU A 91 14.57 -7.84 -3.06
C LEU A 91 13.05 -7.84 -3.06
N SER A 92 12.43 -7.12 -2.14
CA SER A 92 10.97 -7.04 -2.01
C SER A 92 10.29 -6.40 -3.22
N CYS A 93 11.01 -5.61 -4.04
CA CYS A 93 10.41 -4.88 -5.15
C CYS A 93 11.20 -5.02 -6.46
N GLU A 94 10.49 -4.86 -7.55
CA GLU A 94 11.01 -4.64 -8.91
C GLU A 94 10.74 -3.19 -9.35
N THR A 95 11.46 -2.74 -10.37
CA THR A 95 11.23 -1.43 -10.99
C THR A 95 10.54 -1.64 -12.34
N MET A 96 9.44 -0.90 -12.56
CA MET A 96 8.76 -0.78 -13.86
C MET A 96 8.69 0.69 -14.26
N THR A 97 8.81 0.97 -15.54
CA THR A 97 8.51 2.31 -16.07
C THR A 97 7.00 2.54 -16.12
N VAL A 98 6.58 3.78 -16.24
CA VAL A 98 5.14 4.11 -16.39
C VAL A 98 4.60 3.49 -17.69
N GLU A 99 5.39 3.49 -18.77
CA GLU A 99 5.03 2.90 -20.06
C GLU A 99 4.81 1.38 -19.95
N GLU A 100 5.64 0.68 -19.19
CA GLU A 100 5.49 -0.77 -18.96
C GLU A 100 4.21 -1.07 -18.17
N VAL A 101 3.86 -0.25 -17.18
CA VAL A 101 2.60 -0.37 -16.43
C VAL A 101 1.40 -0.18 -17.37
N ILE A 102 1.44 0.86 -18.21
CA ILE A 102 0.38 1.14 -19.19
C ILE A 102 0.25 0.01 -20.21
N ALA A 103 1.36 -0.45 -20.79
CA ALA A 103 1.37 -1.54 -21.75
C ALA A 103 0.80 -2.83 -21.16
N GLN A 104 1.15 -3.14 -19.91
CA GLN A 104 0.60 -4.30 -19.19
C GLN A 104 -0.90 -4.15 -18.98
N ALA A 105 -1.39 -2.97 -18.59
CA ALA A 105 -2.80 -2.72 -18.40
C ALA A 105 -3.59 -2.87 -19.70
N GLN A 106 -3.11 -2.29 -20.82
CA GLN A 106 -3.72 -2.41 -22.13
C GLN A 106 -3.77 -3.87 -22.63
N THR A 107 -2.70 -4.63 -22.44
CA THR A 107 -2.64 -6.05 -22.83
C THR A 107 -3.68 -6.87 -22.06
N ASN A 108 -4.03 -6.45 -20.86
CA ASN A 108 -4.96 -7.15 -19.96
C ASN A 108 -6.38 -6.53 -19.93
N GLU A 109 -6.70 -5.58 -20.82
CA GLU A 109 -7.96 -4.84 -20.81
C GLU A 109 -9.21 -5.75 -20.80
N MET A 110 -9.16 -6.86 -21.53
CA MET A 110 -10.26 -7.85 -21.56
C MET A 110 -10.53 -8.51 -20.21
N MET A 111 -9.60 -8.40 -19.26
CA MET A 111 -9.77 -8.93 -17.91
C MET A 111 -10.48 -7.94 -16.98
N PHE A 112 -10.72 -6.70 -17.40
CA PHE A 112 -11.37 -5.65 -16.60
C PHE A 112 -12.88 -5.71 -16.75
N TYR A 113 -13.51 -6.69 -16.10
CA TYR A 113 -14.96 -6.85 -16.11
C TYR A 113 -15.61 -6.35 -14.79
N ASP A 114 -16.91 -6.18 -14.78
CA ASP A 114 -17.73 -5.68 -13.65
C ASP A 114 -17.32 -4.28 -13.15
N GLY A 115 -16.84 -3.41 -14.06
CA GLY A 115 -16.35 -2.06 -13.72
C GLY A 115 -14.93 -2.07 -13.17
N GLY A 116 -14.17 -3.12 -13.49
CA GLY A 116 -12.77 -3.27 -13.13
C GLY A 116 -11.83 -2.31 -13.86
N GLY A 117 -10.54 -2.49 -13.69
CA GLY A 117 -9.50 -1.63 -14.26
C GLY A 117 -8.18 -1.79 -13.54
N VAL A 118 -7.47 -0.67 -13.31
CA VAL A 118 -6.19 -0.66 -12.59
C VAL A 118 -6.37 -0.03 -11.22
N THR A 119 -5.74 -0.63 -10.20
CA THR A 119 -5.62 -0.05 -8.85
C THR A 119 -4.15 0.13 -8.49
N PHE A 120 -3.82 1.30 -7.96
CA PHE A 120 -2.56 1.54 -7.26
C PHE A 120 -2.82 1.58 -5.76
N THR A 121 -2.09 0.75 -5.03
CA THR A 121 -2.09 0.61 -3.58
C THR A 121 -0.67 0.31 -3.10
N GLY A 122 -0.45 -0.35 -1.99
CA GLY A 122 0.85 -0.88 -1.61
C GLY A 122 1.26 -0.63 -0.19
N GLY A 123 2.47 -0.11 0.03
CA GLY A 123 2.84 0.55 1.25
C GLY A 123 2.01 1.82 1.38
N GLU A 124 2.33 2.81 0.55
CA GLU A 124 1.51 4.01 0.30
C GLU A 124 1.74 4.47 -1.14
N ALA A 125 0.69 4.43 -1.97
CA ALA A 125 0.81 4.75 -3.39
C ALA A 125 1.32 6.18 -3.64
N SER A 126 0.93 7.13 -2.82
CA SER A 126 1.32 8.55 -2.95
C SER A 126 2.77 8.86 -2.56
N VAL A 127 3.55 7.91 -2.05
CA VAL A 127 5.00 8.07 -1.85
C VAL A 127 5.72 8.22 -3.20
N GLN A 128 5.21 7.60 -4.26
CA GLN A 128 5.70 7.72 -5.62
C GLN A 128 4.78 8.66 -6.45
N PHE A 129 4.53 9.87 -5.92
CA PHE A 129 3.46 10.76 -6.35
C PHE A 129 3.51 11.15 -7.83
N ASP A 130 4.65 11.54 -8.33
CA ASP A 130 4.75 12.08 -9.70
C ASP A 130 4.58 10.97 -10.74
N GLU A 131 5.21 9.81 -10.55
CA GLU A 131 5.01 8.63 -11.40
C GLU A 131 3.57 8.08 -11.29
N LEU A 132 2.98 8.08 -10.08
CA LEU A 132 1.58 7.70 -9.89
C LEU A 132 0.64 8.63 -10.68
N LYS A 133 0.87 9.93 -10.61
CA LYS A 133 0.08 10.93 -11.33
C LYS A 133 0.17 10.75 -12.85
N GLU A 134 1.37 10.46 -13.35
CA GLU A 134 1.62 10.21 -14.78
C GLU A 134 0.89 8.93 -15.23
N ALA A 135 1.03 7.83 -14.49
CA ALA A 135 0.36 6.57 -14.78
C ALA A 135 -1.18 6.70 -14.78
N LEU A 136 -1.75 7.39 -13.77
CA LEU A 136 -3.20 7.62 -13.70
C LEU A 136 -3.71 8.42 -14.91
N LYS A 137 -3.00 9.50 -15.31
CA LYS A 137 -3.36 10.30 -16.49
C LYS A 137 -3.36 9.46 -17.77
N ALA A 138 -2.31 8.68 -17.96
CA ALA A 138 -2.15 7.87 -19.16
C ALA A 138 -3.20 6.75 -19.23
N LEU A 139 -3.45 6.03 -18.14
CA LEU A 139 -4.48 4.99 -18.06
C LEU A 139 -5.87 5.56 -18.34
N LYS A 140 -6.20 6.71 -17.75
CA LYS A 140 -7.47 7.38 -18.01
C LYS A 140 -7.58 7.85 -19.47
N GLY A 141 -6.48 8.31 -20.04
CA GLY A 141 -6.39 8.64 -21.49
C GLY A 141 -6.63 7.45 -22.41
N CYS A 142 -6.33 6.24 -21.96
CA CYS A 142 -6.65 4.98 -22.65
C CYS A 142 -8.07 4.46 -22.37
N GLY A 143 -8.88 5.15 -21.56
CA GLY A 143 -10.23 4.71 -21.19
C GLY A 143 -10.26 3.62 -20.11
N ILE A 144 -9.14 3.32 -19.46
CA ILE A 144 -9.04 2.32 -18.40
C ILE A 144 -9.47 2.95 -17.08
N HIS A 145 -10.41 2.30 -16.38
CA HIS A 145 -10.90 2.75 -15.06
C HIS A 145 -9.80 2.65 -14.01
N THR A 146 -9.58 3.74 -13.27
CA THR A 146 -8.52 3.87 -12.30
C THR A 146 -9.04 3.88 -10.86
N ALA A 147 -8.34 3.23 -9.95
CA ALA A 147 -8.55 3.36 -8.52
C ALA A 147 -7.23 3.61 -7.80
N VAL A 148 -7.30 4.30 -6.68
CA VAL A 148 -6.18 4.49 -5.76
C VAL A 148 -6.64 4.18 -4.36
N GLU A 149 -5.87 3.35 -3.66
CA GLU A 149 -5.98 3.12 -2.23
C GLU A 149 -4.81 3.81 -1.53
N THR A 150 -5.12 4.68 -0.56
CA THR A 150 -4.12 5.53 0.09
C THR A 150 -4.46 5.74 1.57
N ASN A 151 -3.43 5.94 2.38
CA ASN A 151 -3.59 6.39 3.76
C ASN A 151 -3.96 7.88 3.87
N GLY A 152 -3.93 8.61 2.75
CA GLY A 152 -4.38 9.99 2.68
C GLY A 152 -3.44 11.06 3.25
N LEU A 153 -2.18 10.74 3.57
CA LEU A 153 -1.28 11.71 4.21
C LEU A 153 -0.68 12.75 3.27
N HIS A 154 -0.61 12.45 1.94
CA HIS A 154 0.09 13.31 1.00
C HIS A 154 -0.57 14.69 0.84
N GLU A 155 0.22 15.78 0.94
CA GLU A 155 -0.28 17.16 0.92
C GLU A 155 -0.93 17.57 -0.42
N ARG A 156 -0.47 16.97 -1.54
CA ARG A 156 -0.95 17.26 -2.89
C ARG A 156 -1.97 16.21 -3.37
N LEU A 157 -2.61 15.45 -2.47
CA LEU A 157 -3.47 14.32 -2.84
C LEU A 157 -4.61 14.74 -3.78
N SER A 158 -5.21 15.90 -3.56
CA SER A 158 -6.31 16.41 -4.38
C SER A 158 -5.95 16.70 -5.85
N GLU A 159 -4.65 16.84 -6.18
CA GLU A 159 -4.22 16.94 -7.58
C GLU A 159 -4.43 15.64 -8.37
N LEU A 160 -4.57 14.49 -7.69
CA LEU A 160 -4.83 13.20 -8.32
C LEU A 160 -6.33 12.98 -8.61
N PHE A 161 -7.24 13.67 -7.91
CA PHE A 161 -8.69 13.43 -8.00
C PHE A 161 -9.27 13.41 -9.43
N PRO A 162 -8.86 14.30 -10.36
CA PRO A 162 -9.36 14.25 -11.74
C PRO A 162 -9.01 12.97 -12.51
N TRP A 163 -8.01 12.24 -12.04
CA TRP A 163 -7.46 11.06 -12.70
C TRP A 163 -7.84 9.74 -12.02
N ILE A 164 -8.64 9.81 -10.94
CA ILE A 164 -9.09 8.67 -10.15
C ILE A 164 -10.60 8.52 -10.32
N ASP A 165 -11.06 7.33 -10.73
CA ASP A 165 -12.49 7.02 -10.84
C ASP A 165 -13.05 6.49 -9.52
N GLN A 166 -12.24 5.79 -8.72
CA GLN A 166 -12.58 5.34 -7.38
C GLN A 166 -11.44 5.61 -6.41
N LEU A 167 -11.68 6.47 -5.43
CA LEU A 167 -10.72 6.77 -4.36
C LEU A 167 -11.06 5.97 -3.11
N ILE A 168 -10.08 5.22 -2.59
CA ILE A 168 -10.20 4.44 -1.36
C ILE A 168 -9.23 5.05 -0.34
N MET A 169 -9.74 5.47 0.81
CA MET A 169 -8.92 6.13 1.84
C MET A 169 -9.08 5.45 3.20
N ASP A 170 -7.95 5.18 3.83
CA ASP A 170 -7.93 4.59 5.16
C ASP A 170 -8.14 5.66 6.26
N CYS A 171 -9.12 5.44 7.11
CA CYS A 171 -9.31 6.16 8.37
C CYS A 171 -8.97 5.24 9.53
N LYS A 172 -7.68 5.19 9.92
CA LYS A 172 -7.20 4.20 10.90
C LYS A 172 -7.59 4.56 12.34
N LEU A 173 -7.65 5.85 12.66
CA LEU A 173 -8.02 6.43 13.96
C LEU A 173 -8.46 7.88 13.75
N CYS A 174 -9.38 8.39 14.60
CA CYS A 174 -9.77 9.80 14.61
C CYS A 174 -8.94 10.62 15.62
N ASP A 175 -8.56 10.03 16.76
CA ASP A 175 -7.68 10.68 17.75
C ASP A 175 -6.25 10.80 17.20
N ALA A 176 -5.74 12.04 17.07
CA ALA A 176 -4.45 12.32 16.48
C ALA A 176 -3.26 11.77 17.28
N LYS A 177 -3.34 11.78 18.60
CA LYS A 177 -2.26 11.27 19.46
C LYS A 177 -2.20 9.75 19.42
N LYS A 178 -3.35 9.09 19.46
CA LYS A 178 -3.42 7.63 19.29
C LYS A 178 -2.92 7.21 17.90
N HIS A 179 -3.29 7.96 16.86
CA HIS A 179 -2.86 7.69 15.50
C HIS A 179 -1.34 7.79 15.38
N GLU A 180 -0.74 8.88 15.89
CA GLU A 180 0.69 9.09 15.87
C GLU A 180 1.44 8.01 16.65
N ALA A 181 0.95 7.66 17.86
CA ALA A 181 1.53 6.59 18.66
C ALA A 181 1.47 5.21 17.97
N ALA A 182 0.43 4.96 17.16
CA ALA A 182 0.20 3.67 16.53
C ALA A 182 0.84 3.55 15.13
N THR A 183 1.02 4.64 14.40
CA THR A 183 1.45 4.64 12.99
C THR A 183 2.74 5.42 12.72
N GLY A 184 3.19 6.21 13.70
CA GLY A 184 4.35 7.10 13.59
C GLY A 184 4.05 8.48 13.00
N VAL A 185 2.80 8.77 12.59
CA VAL A 185 2.41 10.05 11.98
C VAL A 185 1.06 10.56 12.51
N SER A 186 0.89 11.90 12.54
CA SER A 186 -0.39 12.51 12.87
C SER A 186 -1.42 12.32 11.76
N ASN A 187 -2.71 12.15 12.12
CA ASN A 187 -3.80 12.02 11.17
C ASN A 187 -4.47 13.34 10.77
N VAL A 188 -4.01 14.49 11.24
CA VAL A 188 -4.66 15.78 10.96
C VAL A 188 -4.82 16.00 9.46
N ARG A 189 -3.72 15.84 8.70
CA ARG A 189 -3.76 15.97 7.22
C ARG A 189 -4.63 14.90 6.57
N ILE A 190 -4.63 13.68 7.09
CA ILE A 190 -5.44 12.57 6.57
C ILE A 190 -6.93 12.91 6.67
N LEU A 191 -7.39 13.33 7.85
CA LEU A 191 -8.79 13.71 8.06
C LEU A 191 -9.19 14.95 7.21
N GLU A 192 -8.29 15.92 7.02
CA GLU A 192 -8.49 17.03 6.09
C GLU A 192 -8.66 16.54 4.65
N ASN A 193 -7.79 15.67 4.18
CA ASN A 193 -7.84 15.10 2.83
C ASN A 193 -9.08 14.22 2.62
N ILE A 194 -9.54 13.47 3.62
CA ILE A 194 -10.81 12.73 3.55
C ILE A 194 -12.00 13.70 3.43
N ARG A 195 -12.02 14.82 4.20
CA ARG A 195 -13.05 15.84 4.07
C ARG A 195 -13.06 16.47 2.67
N GLU A 196 -11.89 16.83 2.16
CA GLU A 196 -11.75 17.39 0.81
C GLU A 196 -12.22 16.40 -0.25
N ALA A 197 -11.85 15.12 -0.12
CA ALA A 197 -12.30 14.07 -1.02
C ALA A 197 -13.83 13.85 -0.96
N ALA A 198 -14.42 13.89 0.24
CA ALA A 198 -15.88 13.77 0.40
C ALA A 198 -16.64 14.91 -0.30
N LEU A 199 -16.06 16.11 -0.35
CA LEU A 199 -16.65 17.28 -1.03
C LEU A 199 -16.42 17.28 -2.55
N ARG A 200 -15.27 16.79 -3.03
CA ARG A 200 -14.80 17.03 -4.40
C ARG A 200 -14.70 15.78 -5.28
N HIS A 201 -14.52 14.59 -4.68
CA HIS A 201 -14.35 13.36 -5.45
C HIS A 201 -15.71 12.66 -5.68
N PRO A 202 -16.03 12.22 -6.91
CA PRO A 202 -17.34 11.64 -7.22
C PRO A 202 -17.59 10.28 -6.56
N ARG A 203 -16.53 9.56 -6.15
CA ARG A 203 -16.65 8.22 -5.57
C ARG A 203 -15.54 7.97 -4.54
N LEU A 204 -15.85 8.25 -3.28
CA LEU A 204 -14.97 8.02 -2.14
C LEU A 204 -15.42 6.77 -1.37
N HIS A 205 -14.47 5.89 -1.07
CA HIS A 205 -14.66 4.76 -0.17
C HIS A 205 -13.72 4.91 1.02
N VAL A 206 -14.26 5.05 2.23
CA VAL A 206 -13.49 5.20 3.46
C VAL A 206 -13.43 3.86 4.17
N ARG A 207 -12.22 3.36 4.43
CA ARG A 207 -11.96 2.10 5.12
C ARG A 207 -11.44 2.32 6.53
N VAL A 208 -11.93 1.51 7.45
CA VAL A 208 -11.44 1.45 8.84
C VAL A 208 -10.92 0.04 9.11
N PRO A 209 -9.61 -0.17 9.14
CA PRO A 209 -9.06 -1.42 9.67
C PRO A 209 -9.32 -1.47 11.19
N LEU A 210 -10.14 -2.40 11.64
CA LEU A 210 -10.50 -2.55 13.04
C LEU A 210 -9.47 -3.42 13.75
N ILE A 211 -8.65 -2.80 14.59
CA ILE A 211 -7.53 -3.45 15.28
C ILE A 211 -7.84 -3.53 16.79
N GLY A 212 -7.90 -4.76 17.30
CA GLY A 212 -8.17 -5.00 18.73
C GLY A 212 -7.17 -4.27 19.64
N LYS A 213 -7.67 -3.59 20.66
CA LYS A 213 -6.93 -2.79 21.64
C LYS A 213 -6.27 -1.52 21.07
N VAL A 214 -6.49 -1.20 19.82
CA VAL A 214 -5.98 0.02 19.15
C VAL A 214 -7.12 1.00 18.90
N ASN A 215 -8.15 0.57 18.15
CA ASN A 215 -9.23 1.44 17.72
C ASN A 215 -10.64 0.81 17.89
N ASP A 216 -10.75 -0.26 18.70
CA ASP A 216 -11.99 -1.01 18.95
C ASP A 216 -12.76 -0.55 20.22
N GLY A 217 -12.27 0.49 20.90
CA GLY A 217 -12.87 1.04 22.10
C GLY A 217 -14.18 1.79 21.84
N SER A 218 -15.03 1.97 22.90
CA SER A 218 -16.28 2.72 22.80
C SER A 218 -16.07 4.15 22.34
N ARG A 219 -15.03 4.82 22.86
CA ARG A 219 -14.66 6.18 22.46
C ARG A 219 -14.24 6.25 21.00
N ASP A 220 -13.41 5.31 20.53
CA ASP A 220 -12.97 5.27 19.12
C ASP A 220 -14.18 5.12 18.18
N ARG A 221 -15.15 4.26 18.56
CA ARG A 221 -16.40 4.09 17.82
C ARG A 221 -17.22 5.39 17.75
N GLU A 222 -17.33 6.13 18.85
CA GLU A 222 -18.05 7.40 18.90
C GLU A 222 -17.36 8.45 18.00
N GLU A 223 -16.04 8.53 18.04
CA GLU A 223 -15.25 9.42 17.20
C GLU A 223 -15.39 9.08 15.70
N PHE A 224 -15.34 7.81 15.32
CA PHE A 224 -15.61 7.38 13.94
C PHE A 224 -17.02 7.76 13.49
N LEU A 225 -18.04 7.47 14.32
CA LEU A 225 -19.42 7.79 13.98
C LEU A 225 -19.64 9.30 13.83
N ALA A 226 -19.01 10.12 14.65
CA ALA A 226 -19.07 11.58 14.54
C ALA A 226 -18.42 12.05 13.23
N PHE A 227 -17.22 11.58 12.92
CA PHE A 227 -16.51 11.90 11.68
C PHE A 227 -17.28 11.43 10.43
N PHE A 228 -17.83 10.22 10.43
CA PHE A 228 -18.58 9.71 9.29
C PHE A 228 -19.88 10.50 9.04
N ARG A 229 -20.57 10.94 10.10
CA ARG A 229 -21.72 11.83 9.95
C ARG A 229 -21.37 13.18 9.34
N GLU A 230 -20.17 13.70 9.65
CA GLU A 230 -19.66 14.96 9.08
C GLU A 230 -19.43 14.86 7.57
N ILE A 231 -18.86 13.73 7.09
CA ILE A 231 -18.46 13.55 5.69
C ILE A 231 -19.49 12.77 4.85
N MET A 232 -20.60 12.38 5.43
CA MET A 232 -21.62 11.56 4.76
C MET A 232 -22.19 12.26 3.53
N GLY A 233 -22.17 11.57 2.38
CA GLY A 233 -22.72 12.04 1.11
C GLY A 233 -23.11 10.87 0.21
N LYS A 234 -23.80 11.15 -0.90
CA LYS A 234 -24.19 10.13 -1.88
C LYS A 234 -23.00 9.47 -2.59
N ASN A 235 -21.87 10.17 -2.59
CA ASN A 235 -20.60 9.77 -3.20
C ASN A 235 -19.65 9.08 -2.20
N VAL A 236 -20.03 8.95 -0.92
CA VAL A 236 -19.18 8.39 0.14
C VAL A 236 -19.77 7.08 0.63
N THR A 237 -18.92 6.05 0.68
CA THR A 237 -19.24 4.75 1.28
C THR A 237 -18.23 4.42 2.36
N PHE A 238 -18.62 3.58 3.33
CA PHE A 238 -17.79 3.21 4.47
C PHE A 238 -17.69 1.70 4.59
N GLU A 239 -16.50 1.22 4.96
CA GLU A 239 -16.24 -0.17 5.21
C GLU A 239 -15.40 -0.34 6.49
N VAL A 240 -15.77 -1.29 7.33
CA VAL A 240 -14.98 -1.71 8.48
C VAL A 240 -14.36 -3.05 8.17
N LEU A 241 -13.02 -3.10 8.13
CA LEU A 241 -12.27 -4.30 7.83
C LEU A 241 -11.88 -5.00 9.13
N ALA A 242 -12.24 -6.27 9.25
CA ALA A 242 -11.76 -7.09 10.35
C ALA A 242 -10.24 -7.33 10.24
N TYR A 243 -9.54 -7.26 11.36
CA TYR A 243 -8.11 -7.59 11.41
C TYR A 243 -7.86 -9.04 10.99
N HIS A 244 -6.75 -9.24 10.27
CA HIS A 244 -6.24 -10.54 9.88
C HIS A 244 -4.71 -10.59 10.01
N GLU A 245 -4.15 -11.78 10.20
CA GLU A 245 -2.71 -11.99 10.40
C GLU A 245 -1.94 -12.39 9.12
N PHE A 246 -2.42 -11.98 7.94
CA PHE A 246 -1.77 -12.37 6.67
C PHE A 246 -0.33 -11.84 6.53
N GLY A 247 0.00 -10.75 7.22
CA GLY A 247 1.36 -10.20 7.24
C GLY A 247 2.35 -10.93 8.14
N ARG A 248 1.92 -11.85 9.03
CA ARG A 248 2.78 -12.42 10.08
C ARG A 248 4.07 -13.04 9.53
N LYS A 249 3.95 -13.91 8.51
CA LYS A 249 5.12 -14.53 7.87
C LYS A 249 6.04 -13.50 7.21
N LYS A 250 5.47 -12.46 6.61
CA LYS A 250 6.25 -11.40 5.94
C LYS A 250 7.06 -10.57 6.93
N TRP A 251 6.54 -10.33 8.15
CA TRP A 251 7.28 -9.70 9.23
C TRP A 251 8.50 -10.52 9.66
N GLU A 252 8.40 -11.84 9.63
CA GLU A 252 9.53 -12.75 9.91
C GLU A 252 10.56 -12.76 8.78
N GLN A 253 10.14 -12.47 7.55
CA GLN A 253 10.98 -12.48 6.35
C GLN A 253 11.71 -11.17 6.08
N CYS A 254 11.32 -10.04 6.72
CA CYS A 254 11.93 -8.71 6.53
C CYS A 254 13.10 -8.44 7.54
#